data_c24a132cb8cd955cddbdb8b696cc4f77
#
_entry.id   c24a132cb8cd955cddbdb8b696cc4f77
#
_cell.length_a   1.000
_cell.length_b   1.000
_cell.length_c   1.000
_cell.angle_alpha   90.00
_cell.angle_beta   90.00
_cell.angle_gamma   90.00
#
_symmetry.space_group_name_H-M   'P 1'
#
loop_
_entity.id
_entity.type
_entity.pdbx_description
1 polymer ?
#
loop_
_entity_poly.entity_id
_entity_poly.type
_entity_poly.pdbx_seq_one_letter_code
_entity_poly.pdbx_strand_id
1 'polypeptide(L)'
;MGRIISPDALILVAVMTQLRDLEIARLFGWYRIPLKTAPKVIAVDYLAFYQTGSFGADKWRIQYIAQVKGHELTTRAELLQDQPDHPRVNEEYYKVQIGSLQELLPPIPAGKWRRITFFYTTGEYLQDAETVNDLIVHSEDRQILWTALRERLDKEQTYGIGDQPEVELEDEVLAALLGIQGQ
;
A
#
# COMPACT_ATOMS: atom_id res chain seq x y z
N MET A 1 -0.21 -24.27 -4.50
CA MET A 1 -0.56 -23.41 -5.65
C MET A 1 0.28 -22.14 -5.58
N GLY A 2 0.95 -21.80 -6.64
CA GLY A 2 1.71 -20.57 -6.71
C GLY A 2 0.78 -19.34 -6.62
N ARG A 3 1.34 -18.23 -6.12
CA ARG A 3 0.69 -16.92 -6.07
C ARG A 3 0.48 -16.43 -7.52
N ILE A 4 -0.76 -16.42 -7.99
CA ILE A 4 -1.07 -16.03 -9.38
C ILE A 4 -1.31 -14.52 -9.43
N ILE A 5 -0.23 -13.76 -9.51
CA ILE A 5 -0.24 -12.31 -9.74
C ILE A 5 0.67 -12.03 -10.94
N SER A 6 0.27 -11.10 -11.81
CA SER A 6 1.15 -10.69 -12.92
C SER A 6 2.51 -10.23 -12.38
N PRO A 7 3.64 -10.67 -12.98
CA PRO A 7 4.97 -10.28 -12.51
C PRO A 7 5.20 -8.77 -12.48
N ASP A 8 4.60 -8.04 -13.40
CA ASP A 8 4.70 -6.58 -13.53
C ASP A 8 3.62 -5.80 -12.77
N ALA A 9 2.75 -6.49 -12.01
CA ALA A 9 1.76 -5.83 -11.16
C ALA A 9 2.45 -4.94 -10.12
N LEU A 10 1.95 -3.71 -9.97
CA LEU A 10 2.40 -2.79 -8.94
C LEU A 10 1.70 -3.09 -7.62
N ILE A 11 2.47 -3.29 -6.58
CA ILE A 11 1.97 -3.66 -5.26
C ILE A 11 2.46 -2.65 -4.23
N LEU A 12 1.52 -2.11 -3.46
CA LEU A 12 1.84 -1.33 -2.26
C LEU A 12 1.73 -2.24 -1.04
N VAL A 13 2.83 -2.40 -0.32
CA VAL A 13 2.80 -3.05 0.99
C VAL A 13 2.26 -2.05 2.01
N ALA A 14 1.09 -2.34 2.52
CA ALA A 14 0.33 -1.50 3.43
C ALA A 14 0.39 -2.05 4.86
N VAL A 15 0.70 -1.17 5.81
CA VAL A 15 0.83 -1.54 7.22
C VAL A 15 -0.53 -1.54 7.90
N MET A 16 -0.96 -2.69 8.38
CA MET A 16 -2.23 -2.86 9.07
C MET A 16 -1.99 -2.99 10.57
N THR A 17 -2.45 -2.02 11.34
CA THR A 17 -2.15 -1.90 12.78
C THR A 17 -3.26 -2.39 13.70
N GLN A 18 -4.46 -2.61 13.19
CA GLN A 18 -5.63 -2.99 13.98
C GLN A 18 -6.39 -4.13 13.35
N LEU A 19 -6.85 -5.09 14.17
CA LEU A 19 -7.74 -6.17 13.74
C LEU A 19 -9.02 -5.65 13.07
N ARG A 20 -9.54 -4.54 13.53
CA ARG A 20 -10.71 -3.88 12.95
C ARG A 20 -10.50 -3.52 11.47
N ASP A 21 -9.31 -3.07 11.10
CA ASP A 21 -9.01 -2.71 9.71
C ASP A 21 -9.05 -3.94 8.79
N LEU A 22 -8.63 -5.10 9.29
CA LEU A 22 -8.75 -6.37 8.56
C LEU A 22 -10.21 -6.79 8.38
N GLU A 23 -11.03 -6.64 9.41
CA GLU A 23 -12.46 -6.94 9.33
C GLU A 23 -13.19 -6.02 8.36
N ILE A 24 -12.86 -4.73 8.36
CA ILE A 24 -13.39 -3.75 7.42
C ILE A 24 -13.00 -4.13 5.98
N ALA A 25 -11.74 -4.46 5.75
CA ALA A 25 -11.25 -4.90 4.45
C ALA A 25 -12.00 -6.16 3.96
N ARG A 26 -12.22 -7.11 4.85
CA ARG A 26 -12.90 -8.37 4.54
C ARG A 26 -14.39 -8.20 4.28
N LEU A 27 -15.09 -7.44 5.14
CA LEU A 27 -16.55 -7.34 5.11
C LEU A 27 -17.06 -6.23 4.21
N PHE A 28 -16.35 -5.10 4.16
CA PHE A 28 -16.78 -3.90 3.47
C PHE A 28 -15.96 -3.56 2.22
N GLY A 29 -14.84 -4.23 2.01
CA GLY A 29 -14.05 -4.08 0.80
C GLY A 29 -13.31 -2.74 0.68
N TRP A 30 -12.85 -2.17 1.79
CA TRP A 30 -12.02 -0.98 1.76
C TRP A 30 -10.95 -0.98 2.87
N TYR A 31 -9.90 -0.19 2.62
CA TYR A 31 -8.79 0.05 3.54
C TYR A 31 -8.47 1.53 3.59
N ARG A 32 -8.09 2.04 4.75
CA ARG A 32 -7.79 3.46 4.96
C ARG A 32 -6.30 3.71 5.12
N ILE A 33 -5.84 4.78 4.47
CA ILE A 33 -4.46 5.25 4.61
C ILE A 33 -4.49 6.71 5.05
N PRO A 34 -3.91 7.07 6.21
CA PRO A 34 -3.87 8.47 6.64
C PRO A 34 -3.14 9.33 5.61
N LEU A 35 -3.73 10.46 5.22
CA LEU A 35 -3.14 11.36 4.22
C LEU A 35 -1.74 11.83 4.60
N LYS A 36 -1.50 12.07 5.89
CA LYS A 36 -0.20 12.52 6.40
C LYS A 36 0.95 11.56 6.12
N THR A 37 0.67 10.27 6.10
CA THR A 37 1.67 9.20 5.94
C THR A 37 1.50 8.43 4.64
N ALA A 38 0.54 8.84 3.82
CA ALA A 38 0.24 8.16 2.58
C ALA A 38 1.41 8.26 1.59
N PRO A 39 1.72 7.16 0.90
CA PRO A 39 2.62 7.21 -0.23
C PRO A 39 2.00 8.03 -1.38
N LYS A 40 2.83 8.52 -2.28
CA LYS A 40 2.39 9.41 -3.37
C LYS A 40 1.46 8.73 -4.39
N VAL A 41 1.68 7.46 -4.66
CA VAL A 41 0.89 6.69 -5.62
C VAL A 41 0.00 5.71 -4.89
N ILE A 42 -1.31 5.91 -4.96
CA ILE A 42 -2.32 5.01 -4.40
C ILE A 42 -2.93 4.12 -5.49
N ALA A 43 -2.89 4.56 -6.73
CA ALA A 43 -3.41 3.82 -7.89
C ALA A 43 -2.47 2.67 -8.29
N VAL A 44 -2.24 1.75 -7.39
CA VAL A 44 -1.51 0.50 -7.61
C VAL A 44 -2.48 -0.64 -7.99
N ASP A 45 -1.96 -1.77 -8.40
CA ASP A 45 -2.80 -2.91 -8.79
C ASP A 45 -3.27 -3.74 -7.59
N TYR A 46 -2.42 -3.85 -6.56
CA TYR A 46 -2.71 -4.62 -5.35
C TYR A 46 -2.22 -3.92 -4.09
N LEU A 47 -2.91 -4.17 -2.98
CA LEU A 47 -2.38 -3.96 -1.63
C LEU A 47 -1.95 -5.31 -1.04
N ALA A 48 -0.79 -5.36 -0.41
CA ALA A 48 -0.33 -6.48 0.40
C ALA A 48 -0.30 -6.03 1.87
N PHE A 49 -1.08 -6.67 2.71
CA PHE A 49 -1.31 -6.20 4.09
C PHE A 49 -0.31 -6.82 5.06
N TYR A 50 0.58 -5.98 5.57
CA TYR A 50 1.49 -6.35 6.64
C TYR A 50 0.83 -6.20 8.02
N GLN A 51 0.69 -7.30 8.73
CA GLN A 51 0.06 -7.38 10.04
C GLN A 51 1.07 -7.12 11.15
N THR A 52 0.83 -6.09 11.94
CA THR A 52 1.71 -5.69 13.06
C THR A 52 1.47 -6.52 14.32
N GLY A 53 2.14 -6.13 15.43
CA GLY A 53 2.10 -6.88 16.68
C GLY A 53 0.72 -7.08 17.31
N SER A 54 -0.27 -6.23 16.97
CA SER A 54 -1.64 -6.36 17.47
C SER A 54 -2.42 -7.56 16.92
N PHE A 55 -1.87 -8.28 15.94
CA PHE A 55 -2.52 -9.44 15.32
C PHE A 55 -2.28 -10.77 16.05
N GLY A 56 -1.67 -10.76 17.23
CA GLY A 56 -1.48 -11.97 18.05
C GLY A 56 -0.64 -13.03 17.34
N ALA A 57 -1.21 -14.22 17.13
CA ALA A 57 -0.53 -15.33 16.45
C ALA A 57 -0.21 -15.02 14.97
N ASP A 58 -0.97 -14.13 14.34
CA ASP A 58 -0.85 -13.77 12.93
C ASP A 58 -0.01 -12.49 12.70
N LYS A 59 0.68 -12.04 13.73
CA LYS A 59 1.54 -10.85 13.68
C LYS A 59 2.79 -11.04 12.84
N TRP A 60 3.37 -9.94 12.41
CA TRP A 60 4.66 -9.86 11.72
C TRP A 60 4.70 -10.67 10.42
N ARG A 61 3.66 -10.53 9.61
CA ARG A 61 3.60 -11.21 8.31
C ARG A 61 2.63 -10.53 7.35
N ILE A 62 2.79 -10.82 6.06
CA ILE A 62 1.81 -10.54 5.03
C ILE A 62 1.04 -11.84 4.77
N GLN A 63 -0.22 -11.86 5.11
CA GLN A 63 -1.10 -13.02 4.93
C GLN A 63 -2.12 -12.80 3.83
N TYR A 64 -2.51 -11.55 3.59
CA TYR A 64 -3.56 -11.22 2.64
C TYR A 64 -3.10 -10.17 1.64
N ILE A 65 -3.58 -10.31 0.42
CA ILE A 65 -3.51 -9.31 -0.63
C ILE A 65 -4.90 -9.03 -1.17
N ALA A 66 -5.10 -7.87 -1.78
CA ALA A 66 -6.35 -7.52 -2.45
C ALA A 66 -6.09 -6.64 -3.66
N GLN A 67 -6.86 -6.84 -4.70
CA GLN A 67 -6.84 -5.99 -5.88
C GLN A 67 -7.41 -4.61 -5.54
N VAL A 68 -6.74 -3.55 -5.97
CA VAL A 68 -7.23 -2.18 -5.83
C VAL A 68 -8.28 -1.91 -6.92
N LYS A 69 -9.45 -1.44 -6.51
CA LYS A 69 -10.56 -1.07 -7.40
C LYS A 69 -10.64 0.43 -7.67
N GLY A 70 -10.21 1.23 -6.70
CA GLY A 70 -10.22 2.67 -6.78
C GLY A 70 -9.88 3.28 -5.42
N HIS A 71 -9.84 4.60 -5.35
CA HIS A 71 -9.63 5.31 -4.10
C HIS A 71 -10.29 6.69 -4.12
N GLU A 72 -10.57 7.20 -2.95
CA GLU A 72 -11.13 8.54 -2.75
C GLU A 72 -10.56 9.17 -1.48
N LEU A 73 -10.52 10.49 -1.44
CA LEU A 73 -10.15 11.24 -0.24
C LEU A 73 -11.40 11.45 0.61
N THR A 74 -11.29 11.17 1.90
CA THR A 74 -12.40 11.29 2.84
C THR A 74 -11.90 11.66 4.23
N THR A 75 -12.80 11.95 5.16
CA THR A 75 -12.47 12.23 6.55
C THR A 75 -12.71 11.02 7.45
N ARG A 76 -12.09 11.02 8.62
CA ARG A 76 -12.35 9.98 9.63
C ARG A 76 -13.83 9.93 10.03
N ALA A 77 -14.48 11.10 10.13
CA ALA A 77 -15.89 11.20 10.47
C ALA A 77 -16.77 10.42 9.48
N GLU A 78 -16.47 10.50 8.20
CA GLU A 78 -17.21 9.79 7.15
C GLU A 78 -16.92 8.29 7.14
N LEU A 79 -15.67 7.90 7.42
CA LEU A 79 -15.25 6.50 7.44
C LEU A 79 -15.74 5.74 8.67
N LEU A 80 -15.65 6.37 9.85
CA LEU A 80 -15.91 5.74 11.14
C LEU A 80 -17.00 6.53 11.88
N GLN A 81 -18.22 6.44 11.40
CA GLN A 81 -19.40 7.18 11.92
C GLN A 81 -19.74 6.80 13.36
N ASP A 82 -19.25 5.69 13.87
CA ASP A 82 -19.41 5.26 15.26
C ASP A 82 -18.44 5.94 16.24
N GLN A 83 -17.58 6.83 15.77
CA GLN A 83 -16.59 7.55 16.59
C GLN A 83 -16.68 9.07 16.41
N PRO A 84 -17.85 9.70 16.63
CA PRO A 84 -18.04 11.12 16.34
C PRO A 84 -17.21 12.05 17.23
N ASP A 85 -16.87 11.62 18.44
CA ASP A 85 -16.10 12.39 19.42
C ASP A 85 -14.59 12.11 19.41
N HIS A 86 -14.11 11.38 18.41
CA HIS A 86 -12.69 11.05 18.32
C HIS A 86 -11.85 12.30 18.05
N PRO A 87 -10.69 12.52 18.77
CA PRO A 87 -9.84 13.70 18.58
C PRO A 87 -9.39 13.95 17.14
N ARG A 88 -9.33 12.88 16.33
CA ARG A 88 -8.90 12.92 14.94
C ARG A 88 -10.06 12.83 13.95
N VAL A 89 -11.25 13.24 14.36
CA VAL A 89 -12.48 13.14 13.55
C VAL A 89 -12.37 13.84 12.18
N ASN A 90 -11.60 14.93 12.12
CA ASN A 90 -11.39 15.71 10.90
C ASN A 90 -10.12 15.31 10.11
N GLU A 91 -9.37 14.31 10.54
CA GLU A 91 -8.23 13.81 9.76
C GLU A 91 -8.69 13.23 8.42
N GLU A 92 -7.92 13.56 7.39
CA GLU A 92 -8.16 13.05 6.05
C GLU A 92 -7.46 11.72 5.82
N TYR A 93 -8.14 10.87 5.06
CA TYR A 93 -7.69 9.53 4.70
C TYR A 93 -7.95 9.26 3.23
N TYR A 94 -7.10 8.48 2.61
CA TYR A 94 -7.50 7.76 1.41
C TYR A 94 -8.31 6.53 1.81
N LYS A 95 -9.53 6.43 1.29
CA LYS A 95 -10.33 5.21 1.31
C LYS A 95 -10.01 4.45 0.04
N VAL A 96 -9.28 3.35 0.17
CA VAL A 96 -8.92 2.50 -0.95
C VAL A 96 -9.95 1.39 -1.06
N GLN A 97 -10.67 1.35 -2.16
CA GLN A 97 -11.62 0.28 -2.46
C GLN A 97 -10.87 -0.92 -2.99
N ILE A 98 -11.14 -2.08 -2.41
CA ILE A 98 -10.43 -3.32 -2.73
C ILE A 98 -11.39 -4.44 -3.07
N GLY A 99 -10.91 -5.40 -3.83
CA GLY A 99 -11.59 -6.67 -4.06
C GLY A 99 -11.51 -7.59 -2.86
N SER A 100 -11.98 -8.81 -3.01
CA SER A 100 -11.92 -9.84 -1.97
C SER A 100 -10.49 -10.10 -1.54
N LEU A 101 -10.30 -10.31 -0.23
CA LEU A 101 -9.00 -10.69 0.30
C LEU A 101 -8.58 -12.06 -0.24
N GLN A 102 -7.38 -12.13 -0.77
CA GLN A 102 -6.75 -13.36 -1.22
C GLN A 102 -5.68 -13.76 -0.20
N GLU A 103 -5.78 -14.96 0.32
CA GLU A 103 -4.81 -15.47 1.27
C GLU A 103 -3.54 -15.94 0.57
N LEU A 104 -2.39 -15.50 1.06
CA LEU A 104 -1.08 -16.01 0.62
C LEU A 104 -0.75 -17.30 1.37
N LEU A 105 -0.50 -18.35 0.61
CA LEU A 105 -0.13 -19.66 1.16
C LEU A 105 1.22 -20.12 0.55
N PRO A 106 2.28 -20.13 1.34
CA PRO A 106 2.39 -19.70 2.74
C PRO A 106 2.36 -18.17 2.87
N PRO A 107 2.04 -17.60 4.04
CA PRO A 107 2.19 -16.18 4.31
C PRO A 107 3.67 -15.79 4.30
N ILE A 108 3.95 -14.50 4.09
CA ILE A 108 5.32 -13.96 4.05
C ILE A 108 5.66 -13.38 5.41
N PRO A 109 6.54 -14.02 6.20
CA PRO A 109 6.93 -13.52 7.51
C PRO A 109 7.89 -12.33 7.41
N ALA A 110 7.91 -11.49 8.43
CA ALA A 110 8.82 -10.34 8.50
C ALA A 110 10.29 -10.75 8.61
N GLY A 111 10.58 -11.91 9.15
CA GLY A 111 11.95 -12.28 9.51
C GLY A 111 12.47 -11.37 10.63
N LYS A 112 13.61 -10.73 10.40
CA LYS A 112 14.24 -9.81 11.37
C LYS A 112 13.70 -8.39 11.28
N TRP A 113 13.16 -7.99 10.16
CA TRP A 113 12.67 -6.64 9.91
C TRP A 113 11.18 -6.53 10.23
N ARG A 114 10.85 -6.12 11.44
CA ARG A 114 9.46 -6.07 11.94
C ARG A 114 8.80 -4.70 11.82
N ARG A 115 9.59 -3.62 11.91
CA ARG A 115 9.10 -2.25 11.73
C ARG A 115 9.25 -1.85 10.28
N ILE A 116 8.13 -1.80 9.57
CA ILE A 116 8.10 -1.37 8.19
C ILE A 116 7.14 -0.20 8.04
N THR A 117 7.38 0.60 7.03
CA THR A 117 6.47 1.62 6.52
C THR A 117 5.90 1.16 5.19
N PHE A 118 5.00 1.95 4.61
CA PHE A 118 4.53 1.69 3.26
C PHE A 118 5.71 1.66 2.27
N PHE A 119 5.74 0.66 1.42
CA PHE A 119 6.71 0.58 0.34
C PHE A 119 6.13 -0.16 -0.87
N TYR A 120 6.72 0.06 -2.04
CA TYR A 120 6.27 -0.54 -3.28
C TYR A 120 7.10 -1.76 -3.63
N THR A 121 6.44 -2.74 -4.25
CA THR A 121 7.07 -3.92 -4.83
C THR A 121 6.31 -4.33 -6.10
N THR A 122 6.71 -5.43 -6.70
CA THR A 122 6.06 -5.99 -7.89
C THR A 122 5.57 -7.40 -7.66
N GLY A 123 4.73 -7.89 -8.57
CA GLY A 123 4.25 -9.26 -8.55
C GLY A 123 5.37 -10.29 -8.64
N GLU A 124 6.41 -10.01 -9.42
CA GLU A 124 7.60 -10.86 -9.53
C GLU A 124 8.26 -11.07 -8.16
N TYR A 125 8.56 -9.98 -7.45
CA TYR A 125 9.14 -10.06 -6.11
C TYR A 125 8.24 -10.77 -5.11
N LEU A 126 6.92 -10.54 -5.20
CA LEU A 126 5.96 -11.20 -4.32
C LEU A 126 5.91 -12.72 -4.52
N GLN A 127 6.05 -13.19 -5.76
CA GLN A 127 6.00 -14.62 -6.07
C GLN A 127 7.14 -15.41 -5.42
N ASP A 128 8.32 -14.81 -5.39
CA ASP A 128 9.55 -15.46 -4.93
C ASP A 128 9.92 -15.15 -3.47
N ALA A 129 9.24 -14.22 -2.84
CA ALA A 129 9.57 -13.78 -1.48
C ALA A 129 9.35 -14.87 -0.43
N GLU A 130 10.38 -15.12 0.37
CA GLU A 130 10.34 -15.96 1.57
C GLU A 130 10.11 -15.12 2.83
N THR A 131 10.65 -13.88 2.83
CA THR A 131 10.47 -12.90 3.91
C THR A 131 10.07 -11.53 3.34
N VAL A 132 9.59 -10.64 4.19
CA VAL A 132 9.23 -9.27 3.80
C VAL A 132 10.44 -8.52 3.21
N ASN A 133 11.65 -8.80 3.70
CA ASN A 133 12.87 -8.20 3.16
C ASN A 133 13.10 -8.52 1.67
N ASP A 134 12.65 -9.67 1.21
CA ASP A 134 12.79 -10.08 -0.19
C ASP A 134 11.87 -9.31 -1.14
N LEU A 135 10.92 -8.55 -0.60
CA LEU A 135 10.03 -7.67 -1.36
C LEU A 135 10.67 -6.34 -1.75
N ILE A 136 11.82 -6.01 -1.18
CA ILE A 136 12.54 -4.77 -1.50
C ILE A 136 13.15 -4.91 -2.89
N VAL A 137 12.70 -4.04 -3.79
CA VAL A 137 13.19 -4.01 -5.17
C VAL A 137 14.60 -3.42 -5.23
N HIS A 138 15.53 -4.12 -5.87
CA HIS A 138 16.93 -3.78 -5.93
C HIS A 138 17.40 -3.44 -7.34
N SER A 139 18.55 -2.73 -7.41
CA SER A 139 19.32 -2.52 -8.63
C SER A 139 18.53 -1.90 -9.80
N GLU A 140 18.67 -2.46 -10.98
CA GLU A 140 18.02 -1.97 -12.21
C GLU A 140 16.50 -2.04 -12.16
N ASP A 141 15.94 -3.03 -11.46
CA ASP A 141 14.50 -3.20 -11.29
C ASP A 141 13.86 -2.01 -10.57
N ARG A 142 14.62 -1.32 -9.73
CA ARG A 142 14.16 -0.11 -9.03
C ARG A 142 13.79 1.00 -10.00
N GLN A 143 14.57 1.18 -11.07
CA GLN A 143 14.28 2.21 -12.06
C GLN A 143 13.03 1.87 -12.88
N ILE A 144 12.82 0.60 -13.19
CA ILE A 144 11.59 0.12 -13.84
C ILE A 144 10.38 0.40 -12.97
N LEU A 145 10.49 0.08 -11.69
CA LEU A 145 9.44 0.35 -10.70
C LEU A 145 9.12 1.85 -10.62
N TRP A 146 10.12 2.72 -10.55
CA TRP A 146 9.92 4.16 -10.49
C TRP A 146 9.25 4.73 -11.75
N THR A 147 9.66 4.26 -12.91
CA THR A 147 9.02 4.66 -14.17
C THR A 147 7.55 4.29 -14.18
N ALA A 148 7.21 3.08 -13.78
CA ALA A 148 5.82 2.62 -13.70
C ALA A 148 4.99 3.44 -12.69
N LEU A 149 5.55 3.74 -11.52
CA LEU A 149 4.89 4.57 -10.51
C LEU A 149 4.69 6.01 -10.97
N ARG A 150 5.68 6.59 -11.65
CA ARG A 150 5.58 7.93 -12.25
C ARG A 150 4.47 8.00 -13.29
N GLU A 151 4.38 7.01 -14.16
CA GLU A 151 3.30 6.92 -15.16
C GLU A 151 1.91 6.87 -14.51
N ARG A 152 1.77 6.15 -13.40
CA ARG A 152 0.51 6.11 -12.64
C ARG A 152 0.16 7.46 -12.03
N LEU A 153 1.14 8.16 -11.46
CA LEU A 153 0.97 9.50 -10.90
C LEU A 153 0.56 10.50 -11.98
N ASP A 154 1.20 10.48 -13.13
CA ASP A 154 0.89 11.35 -14.26
C ASP A 154 -0.54 11.13 -14.78
N LYS A 155 -0.99 9.89 -14.87
CA LYS A 155 -2.37 9.56 -15.23
C LYS A 155 -3.37 10.11 -14.22
N GLU A 156 -3.10 10.00 -12.93
CA GLU A 156 -3.96 10.57 -11.89
C GLU A 156 -4.07 12.08 -12.01
N GLN A 157 -2.96 12.79 -12.27
CA GLN A 157 -2.95 14.23 -12.46
C GLN A 157 -3.72 14.65 -13.71
N THR A 158 -3.66 13.88 -14.79
CA THR A 158 -4.37 14.18 -16.03
C THR A 158 -5.89 14.02 -15.86
N TYR A 159 -6.36 13.11 -15.05
CA TYR A 159 -7.79 12.94 -14.73
C TYR A 159 -8.29 13.89 -13.64
N GLY A 160 -7.41 14.43 -12.84
CA GLY A 160 -7.68 15.32 -11.71
C GLY A 160 -7.67 16.82 -12.04
N ILE A 161 -8.17 17.23 -13.20
CA ILE A 161 -8.45 18.62 -13.63
C ILE A 161 -7.29 19.61 -13.57
N GLY A 162 -6.94 20.09 -14.75
CA GLY A 162 -6.58 21.45 -15.07
C GLY A 162 -5.68 22.24 -14.12
N ASP A 163 -4.49 22.54 -14.61
CA ASP A 163 -3.70 23.70 -14.20
C ASP A 163 -3.03 23.62 -12.82
N GLN A 164 -2.20 22.60 -12.63
CA GLN A 164 -1.11 22.73 -11.68
C GLN A 164 0.22 22.65 -12.43
N PRO A 165 1.17 23.53 -12.12
CA PRO A 165 2.46 23.53 -12.80
C PRO A 165 3.17 22.19 -12.58
N GLU A 166 3.72 21.64 -13.64
CA GLU A 166 4.63 20.50 -13.60
C GLU A 166 5.75 20.79 -12.61
N VAL A 167 5.66 20.19 -11.44
CA VAL A 167 6.80 20.15 -10.52
C VAL A 167 7.63 18.94 -10.93
N GLU A 168 8.68 19.18 -11.70
CA GLU A 168 9.73 18.20 -11.90
C GLU A 168 10.35 17.88 -10.54
N LEU A 169 9.95 16.75 -9.99
CA LEU A 169 10.58 16.22 -8.78
C LEU A 169 11.88 15.53 -9.19
N GLU A 170 12.99 15.99 -8.65
CA GLU A 170 14.27 15.31 -8.80
C GLU A 170 14.16 13.86 -8.32
N ASP A 171 14.85 12.95 -8.99
CA ASP A 171 14.74 11.50 -8.75
C ASP A 171 15.01 11.10 -7.29
N GLU A 172 15.90 11.81 -6.59
CA GLU A 172 16.19 11.58 -5.17
C GLU A 172 15.00 11.97 -4.26
N VAL A 173 14.30 13.05 -4.59
CA VAL A 173 13.11 13.49 -3.87
C VAL A 173 11.96 12.51 -4.08
N LEU A 174 11.81 12.03 -5.31
CA LEU A 174 10.81 11.03 -5.65
C LEU A 174 11.07 9.71 -4.90
N ALA A 175 12.33 9.27 -4.83
CA ALA A 175 12.71 8.09 -4.08
C ALA A 175 12.41 8.20 -2.59
N ALA A 176 12.71 9.34 -1.99
CA ALA A 176 12.39 9.61 -0.58
C ALA A 176 10.88 9.64 -0.31
N LEU A 177 10.11 10.23 -1.22
CA LEU A 177 8.65 10.31 -1.13
C LEU A 177 7.95 8.96 -1.33
N LEU A 178 8.55 8.06 -2.10
CA LEU A 178 8.03 6.71 -2.36
C LEU A 178 8.45 5.69 -1.29
N GLY A 179 9.18 6.12 -0.27
CA GLY A 179 9.66 5.23 0.80
C GLY A 179 10.74 4.24 0.34
N ILE A 180 11.31 4.44 -0.83
CA ILE A 180 12.42 3.64 -1.34
C ILE A 180 13.70 4.22 -0.76
N GLN A 181 14.07 3.77 0.44
CA GLN A 181 15.33 4.19 1.02
C GLN A 181 16.48 3.59 0.22
N GLY A 182 17.29 4.47 -0.37
CA GLY A 182 18.60 4.10 -0.88
C GLY A 182 19.49 3.63 0.27
N GLN A 183 20.15 2.52 0.08
CA GLN A 183 21.31 2.19 0.89
C GLN A 183 22.47 3.09 0.50
#